data_4e5b6affb00aee07a016d068e8ec2173
#
_entry.id   4e5b6affb00aee07a016d068e8ec2173
#
_cell.length_a   1.000
_cell.length_b   1.000
_cell.length_c   1.000
_cell.angle_alpha   90.00
_cell.angle_beta   90.00
_cell.angle_gamma   90.00
#
_symmetry.space_group_name_H-M   'P 1'
#
loop_
_entity.id
_entity.type
_entity.pdbx_description
1 polymer ?
#
loop_
_entity_poly.entity_id
_entity_poly.type
_entity_poly.pdbx_seq_one_letter_code
_entity_poly.pdbx_strand_id
1 'polypeptide(L)'
;MGEVLDLAERFWRGEIPHRDLWRATGKHEELAPGLVFFHTWANVTALRTGAGLVLVDTGNFATRDRTFAAVRAVDSAPLAAAVYTHGHVDHACGLPPFLAEAREKGRPEPAIVGHRNVAARFDRYRMTAPWNGLINSRQFSVAATWPTEYQYPGTVYDTTHALEIGGVTLELTHARGETDDHTWLWWPTRRILFTGDLFFWVAPNAGNPQKVQRYAAEWARALRAMADRGAELLIPGHGAPVVGAARVHQALSDTALWLETLVNETVTRMNAGLALEDILAEVKPPAHLSERPYLQAVYDEPAYVIRNIWRLYGGWWDGQPAHLKPAREAEIGLEVAALAGGIDAVVARARALAAEGRLALASHLIDWVAAAAPNSWAVHDARADIYLARAQDSEALMTRGIFSEAARESAIKAGRPVTQPGAGQPSMKPAPPGDSERRQADGR
;
A
#
# COMPACT_ATOMS: atom_id res chain seq x y z
N MET A 1 -9.15 27.61 -8.88
CA MET A 1 -9.12 26.26 -8.36
C MET A 1 -7.88 26.22 -7.50
N GLY A 2 -7.89 25.61 -6.33
CA GLY A 2 -6.70 25.54 -5.48
C GLY A 2 -5.73 24.47 -5.98
N GLU A 3 -4.53 24.42 -5.40
CA GLU A 3 -3.45 23.55 -5.87
C GLU A 3 -3.78 22.03 -5.78
N VAL A 4 -4.59 21.60 -4.80
CA VAL A 4 -5.01 20.20 -4.64
C VAL A 4 -6.04 19.80 -5.67
N LEU A 5 -7.04 20.68 -5.92
CA LEU A 5 -8.05 20.43 -6.94
C LEU A 5 -7.49 20.48 -8.36
N ASP A 6 -6.48 21.31 -8.61
CA ASP A 6 -5.74 21.32 -9.88
C ASP A 6 -4.95 20.02 -10.08
N LEU A 7 -4.31 19.55 -9.03
CA LEU A 7 -3.64 18.25 -9.01
C LEU A 7 -4.65 17.11 -9.28
N ALA A 8 -5.84 17.15 -8.65
CA ALA A 8 -6.90 16.16 -8.87
C ALA A 8 -7.35 16.08 -10.33
N GLU A 9 -7.48 17.23 -11.00
CA GLU A 9 -7.81 17.29 -12.42
C GLU A 9 -6.70 16.67 -13.29
N ARG A 10 -5.45 16.94 -12.97
CA ARG A 10 -4.30 16.34 -13.67
C ARG A 10 -4.21 14.82 -13.46
N PHE A 11 -4.52 14.34 -12.26
CA PHE A 11 -4.62 12.90 -11.99
C PHE A 11 -5.71 12.27 -12.87
N TRP A 12 -6.89 12.90 -12.92
CA TRP A 12 -8.01 12.39 -13.71
C TRP A 12 -7.70 12.30 -15.21
N ARG A 13 -6.94 13.27 -15.74
CA ARG A 13 -6.50 13.29 -17.14
C ARG A 13 -5.32 12.37 -17.45
N GLY A 14 -4.76 11.68 -16.44
CA GLY A 14 -3.58 10.86 -16.62
C GLY A 14 -2.29 11.67 -16.93
N GLU A 15 -2.26 12.95 -16.57
CA GLU A 15 -1.11 13.85 -16.80
C GLU A 15 0.00 13.65 -15.75
N ILE A 16 -0.28 12.95 -14.66
CA ILE A 16 0.69 12.63 -13.62
C ILE A 16 1.30 11.27 -13.93
N PRO A 17 2.63 11.16 -14.03
CA PRO A 17 3.29 9.88 -14.23
C PRO A 17 2.89 8.89 -13.14
N HIS A 18 2.56 7.66 -13.49
CA HIS A 18 2.06 6.65 -12.55
C HIS A 18 3.00 6.43 -11.35
N ARG A 19 4.31 6.60 -11.52
CA ARG A 19 5.30 6.50 -10.45
C ARG A 19 5.24 7.66 -9.45
N ASP A 20 4.63 8.77 -9.82
CA ASP A 20 4.48 9.97 -8.98
C ASP A 20 3.12 10.06 -8.28
N LEU A 21 2.20 9.11 -8.52
CA LEU A 21 0.87 9.06 -7.90
C LEU A 21 0.90 8.99 -6.35
N TRP A 22 2.01 8.49 -5.80
CA TRP A 22 2.25 8.43 -4.34
C TRP A 22 2.95 9.65 -3.78
N ARG A 23 3.39 10.57 -4.63
CA ARG A 23 4.22 11.69 -4.21
C ARG A 23 3.38 12.70 -3.46
N ALA A 24 3.49 12.68 -2.12
CA ALA A 24 2.90 13.68 -1.26
C ALA A 24 3.44 15.07 -1.61
N THR A 25 2.56 16.03 -1.85
CA THR A 25 2.96 17.42 -2.11
C THR A 25 3.16 18.22 -0.85
N GLY A 26 2.62 17.76 0.29
CA GLY A 26 2.56 18.50 1.54
C GLY A 26 1.62 19.70 1.49
N LYS A 27 0.84 19.84 0.41
CA LYS A 27 -0.16 20.91 0.24
C LYS A 27 -1.44 20.57 0.98
N HIS A 28 -2.19 21.60 1.32
CA HIS A 28 -3.54 21.46 1.86
C HIS A 28 -4.49 22.42 1.17
N GLU A 29 -5.76 22.08 1.17
CA GLU A 29 -6.81 22.91 0.59
C GLU A 29 -8.14 22.66 1.31
N GLU A 30 -8.92 23.71 1.50
CA GLU A 30 -10.31 23.60 1.96
C GLU A 30 -11.20 23.17 0.79
N LEU A 31 -11.61 21.89 0.80
CA LEU A 31 -12.40 21.28 -0.28
C LEU A 31 -13.90 21.57 -0.16
N ALA A 32 -14.36 21.87 1.04
CA ALA A 32 -15.72 22.30 1.36
C ALA A 32 -15.67 23.14 2.65
N PRO A 33 -16.67 23.99 2.94
CA PRO A 33 -16.65 24.81 4.14
C PRO A 33 -16.39 24.01 5.42
N GLY A 34 -15.26 24.28 6.08
CA GLY A 34 -14.81 23.59 7.28
C GLY A 34 -14.16 22.22 7.05
N LEU A 35 -13.92 21.81 5.81
CA LEU A 35 -13.26 20.56 5.46
C LEU A 35 -11.92 20.83 4.79
N VAL A 36 -10.81 20.63 5.49
CA VAL A 36 -9.47 20.82 4.96
C VAL A 36 -8.81 19.48 4.72
N PHE A 37 -8.38 19.27 3.49
CA PHE A 37 -7.65 18.09 3.05
C PHE A 37 -6.14 18.38 3.03
N PHE A 38 -5.35 17.47 3.59
CA PHE A 38 -3.89 17.51 3.61
C PHE A 38 -3.35 16.39 2.75
N HIS A 39 -2.75 16.75 1.61
CA HIS A 39 -2.14 15.80 0.68
C HIS A 39 -0.77 15.34 1.19
N THR A 40 -0.79 14.31 2.00
CA THR A 40 0.39 13.67 2.59
C THR A 40 0.58 12.27 2.01
N TRP A 41 1.55 11.50 2.49
CA TRP A 41 1.75 10.12 2.02
C TRP A 41 0.47 9.28 2.21
N ALA A 42 -0.08 9.22 3.41
CA ALA A 42 -1.46 8.84 3.66
C ALA A 42 -2.20 10.11 4.07
N ASN A 43 -3.25 10.44 3.37
CA ASN A 43 -3.96 11.70 3.49
C ASN A 43 -4.59 11.87 4.88
N VAL A 44 -4.63 13.10 5.34
CA VAL A 44 -5.35 13.49 6.55
C VAL A 44 -6.42 14.50 6.17
N THR A 45 -7.61 14.32 6.70
CA THR A 45 -8.68 15.31 6.50
C THR A 45 -9.15 15.84 7.84
N ALA A 46 -9.12 17.17 8.00
CA ALA A 46 -9.62 17.85 9.17
C ALA A 46 -11.00 18.47 8.88
N LEU A 47 -11.98 18.08 9.69
CA LEU A 47 -13.32 18.59 9.63
C LEU A 47 -13.61 19.46 10.84
N ARG A 48 -13.95 20.73 10.65
CA ARG A 48 -14.38 21.63 11.72
C ARG A 48 -15.84 21.34 12.09
N THR A 49 -16.11 21.17 13.36
CA THR A 49 -17.43 20.96 13.93
C THR A 49 -17.70 21.92 15.09
N GLY A 50 -18.92 21.96 15.60
CA GLY A 50 -19.26 22.75 16.80
C GLY A 50 -18.56 22.27 18.08
N ALA A 51 -18.04 21.04 18.10
CA ALA A 51 -17.31 20.48 19.23
C ALA A 51 -15.77 20.59 19.10
N GLY A 52 -15.26 21.06 17.97
CA GLY A 52 -13.84 21.11 17.64
C GLY A 52 -13.54 20.39 16.32
N LEU A 53 -12.29 19.99 16.12
CA LEU A 53 -11.87 19.27 14.93
C LEU A 53 -12.21 17.78 15.02
N VAL A 54 -12.54 17.18 13.90
CA VAL A 54 -12.54 15.74 13.66
C VAL A 54 -11.48 15.44 12.61
N LEU A 55 -10.57 14.52 12.87
CA LEU A 55 -9.66 14.01 11.86
C LEU A 55 -10.18 12.69 11.29
N VAL A 56 -10.23 12.57 9.97
CA VAL A 56 -10.34 11.30 9.26
C VAL A 56 -8.93 10.92 8.85
N ASP A 57 -8.44 9.84 9.43
CA ASP A 57 -7.05 9.42 9.52
C ASP A 57 -6.13 10.47 10.18
N THR A 58 -4.98 10.03 10.67
CA THR A 58 -4.08 10.89 11.45
C THR A 58 -2.69 11.02 10.82
N GLY A 59 -2.44 10.24 9.77
CA GLY A 59 -1.16 10.22 9.06
C GLY A 59 -0.13 9.24 9.65
N ASN A 60 1.06 9.30 9.08
CA ASN A 60 2.16 8.37 9.30
C ASN A 60 2.95 8.69 10.58
N PHE A 61 3.42 7.65 11.27
CA PHE A 61 4.27 7.79 12.47
C PHE A 61 5.57 8.57 12.22
N ALA A 62 6.16 8.44 11.03
CA ALA A 62 7.43 9.10 10.70
C ALA A 62 7.27 10.60 10.39
N THR A 63 6.06 11.05 10.06
CA THR A 63 5.76 12.45 9.67
C THR A 63 4.73 13.11 10.58
N ARG A 64 4.39 12.48 11.71
CA ARG A 64 3.30 12.90 12.61
C ARG A 64 3.45 14.34 13.10
N ASP A 65 4.67 14.76 13.46
CA ASP A 65 4.90 16.12 13.98
C ASP A 65 4.71 17.17 12.88
N ARG A 66 5.12 16.86 11.65
CA ARG A 66 4.87 17.70 10.48
C ARG A 66 3.38 17.79 10.14
N THR A 67 2.67 16.66 10.20
CA THR A 67 1.21 16.63 9.98
C THR A 67 0.49 17.44 11.05
N PHE A 68 0.87 17.28 12.33
CA PHE A 68 0.35 18.07 13.44
C PHE A 68 0.55 19.57 13.21
N ALA A 69 1.79 19.98 12.90
CA ALA A 69 2.12 21.39 12.64
C ALA A 69 1.29 21.95 11.46
N ALA A 70 1.11 21.18 10.38
CA ALA A 70 0.31 21.60 9.23
C ALA A 70 -1.16 21.80 9.61
N VAL A 71 -1.76 20.86 10.35
CA VAL A 71 -3.14 21.01 10.84
C VAL A 71 -3.28 22.23 11.75
N ARG A 72 -2.34 22.44 12.67
CA ARG A 72 -2.38 23.57 13.61
C ARG A 72 -2.12 24.92 12.95
N ALA A 73 -1.41 24.97 11.86
CA ALA A 73 -1.25 26.18 11.06
C ALA A 73 -2.59 26.64 10.42
N VAL A 74 -3.48 25.70 10.15
CA VAL A 74 -4.80 25.97 9.55
C VAL A 74 -5.86 26.18 10.64
N ASP A 75 -5.84 25.36 11.70
CA ASP A 75 -6.90 25.37 12.71
C ASP A 75 -6.36 25.06 14.11
N SER A 76 -6.60 25.97 15.05
CA SER A 76 -6.20 25.86 16.47
C SER A 76 -7.29 25.26 17.38
N ALA A 77 -8.46 24.90 16.84
CA ALA A 77 -9.55 24.30 17.62
C ALA A 77 -9.11 22.97 18.24
N PRO A 78 -9.63 22.62 19.44
CA PRO A 78 -9.34 21.32 20.05
C PRO A 78 -9.67 20.18 19.10
N LEU A 79 -8.85 19.11 19.13
CA LEU A 79 -9.24 17.87 18.49
C LEU A 79 -10.31 17.18 19.34
N ALA A 80 -11.50 17.03 18.79
CA ALA A 80 -12.64 16.40 19.46
C ALA A 80 -12.70 14.88 19.19
N ALA A 81 -12.36 14.47 17.96
CA ALA A 81 -12.29 13.05 17.60
C ALA A 81 -11.27 12.78 16.49
N ALA A 82 -10.76 11.55 16.45
CA ALA A 82 -10.02 10.97 15.34
C ALA A 82 -10.70 9.67 14.90
N VAL A 83 -10.95 9.53 13.61
CA VAL A 83 -11.55 8.34 13.01
C VAL A 83 -10.48 7.63 12.20
N TYR A 84 -10.19 6.38 12.52
CA TYR A 84 -9.29 5.55 11.71
C TYR A 84 -10.10 4.85 10.62
N THR A 85 -9.73 5.06 9.36
CA THR A 85 -10.28 4.26 8.27
C THR A 85 -9.85 2.80 8.42
N HIS A 86 -8.61 2.57 8.84
CA HIS A 86 -8.08 1.25 9.17
C HIS A 86 -6.76 1.39 9.97
N GLY A 87 -6.25 0.28 10.49
CA GLY A 87 -5.10 0.27 11.39
C GLY A 87 -3.74 0.19 10.72
N HIS A 88 -3.56 0.62 9.46
CA HIS A 88 -2.23 0.80 8.91
C HIS A 88 -1.50 1.97 9.58
N VAL A 89 -0.18 1.82 9.71
CA VAL A 89 0.66 2.76 10.48
C VAL A 89 0.75 4.15 9.86
N ASP A 90 0.47 4.28 8.60
CA ASP A 90 0.44 5.54 7.87
C ASP A 90 -0.91 6.27 7.96
N HIS A 91 -1.96 5.59 8.45
CA HIS A 91 -3.29 6.17 8.70
C HIS A 91 -3.54 6.45 10.18
N ALA A 92 -3.09 5.57 11.09
CA ALA A 92 -3.50 5.59 12.49
C ALA A 92 -2.41 6.07 13.47
N CYS A 93 -1.18 6.33 13.03
CA CYS A 93 -0.05 6.60 13.94
C CYS A 93 0.37 8.07 14.04
N GLY A 94 -0.40 9.00 13.48
CA GLY A 94 -0.12 10.44 13.57
C GLY A 94 -0.73 11.14 14.78
N LEU A 95 -1.52 10.46 15.61
CA LEU A 95 -2.29 11.06 16.70
C LEU A 95 -1.48 11.55 17.92
N PRO A 96 -0.32 10.96 18.30
CA PRO A 96 0.37 11.30 19.56
C PRO A 96 0.63 12.80 19.82
N PRO A 97 1.02 13.66 18.86
CA PRO A 97 1.20 15.08 19.13
C PRO A 97 -0.09 15.81 19.55
N PHE A 98 -1.25 15.40 19.01
CA PHE A 98 -2.55 15.95 19.38
C PHE A 98 -2.95 15.57 20.81
N LEU A 99 -2.64 14.33 21.24
CA LEU A 99 -2.84 13.89 22.62
C LEU A 99 -1.94 14.66 23.58
N ALA A 100 -0.68 14.86 23.23
CA ALA A 100 0.26 15.65 24.02
C ALA A 100 -0.24 17.09 24.19
N GLU A 101 -0.70 17.72 23.10
CA GLU A 101 -1.28 19.07 23.16
C GLU A 101 -2.52 19.14 24.06
N ALA A 102 -3.42 18.14 23.97
CA ALA A 102 -4.61 18.10 24.82
C ALA A 102 -4.24 18.05 26.31
N ARG A 103 -3.27 17.22 26.68
CA ARG A 103 -2.75 17.09 28.04
C ARG A 103 -2.09 18.39 28.53
N GLU A 104 -1.20 18.98 27.70
CA GLU A 104 -0.52 20.23 28.02
C GLU A 104 -1.49 21.38 28.29
N LYS A 105 -2.56 21.46 27.48
CA LYS A 105 -3.60 22.48 27.62
C LYS A 105 -4.71 22.15 28.60
N GLY A 106 -4.62 21.02 29.34
CA GLY A 106 -5.65 20.57 30.28
C GLY A 106 -7.02 20.33 29.63
N ARG A 107 -7.03 19.91 28.37
CA ARG A 107 -8.25 19.61 27.59
C ARG A 107 -8.56 18.11 27.64
N PRO A 108 -9.82 17.71 27.44
CA PRO A 108 -10.16 16.31 27.22
C PRO A 108 -9.39 15.73 26.04
N GLU A 109 -8.94 14.50 26.17
CA GLU A 109 -8.36 13.78 25.03
C GLU A 109 -9.47 13.50 23.98
N PRO A 110 -9.14 13.54 22.69
CA PRO A 110 -10.09 13.27 21.61
C PRO A 110 -10.62 11.84 21.70
N ALA A 111 -11.86 11.64 21.29
CA ALA A 111 -12.40 10.30 21.07
C ALA A 111 -11.66 9.65 19.89
N ILE A 112 -11.25 8.40 20.04
CA ILE A 112 -10.66 7.61 18.96
C ILE A 112 -11.71 6.59 18.52
N VAL A 113 -12.14 6.68 17.26
CA VAL A 113 -13.18 5.85 16.67
C VAL A 113 -12.56 4.94 15.61
N GLY A 114 -12.88 3.66 15.64
CA GLY A 114 -12.43 2.70 14.65
C GLY A 114 -13.16 1.37 14.71
N HIS A 115 -13.06 0.58 13.65
CA HIS A 115 -13.61 -0.77 13.66
C HIS A 115 -12.90 -1.62 14.72
N ARG A 116 -13.61 -2.57 15.35
CA ARG A 116 -13.05 -3.40 16.47
C ARG A 116 -11.77 -4.15 16.09
N ASN A 117 -11.61 -4.55 14.81
CA ASN A 117 -10.42 -5.27 14.36
C ASN A 117 -9.15 -4.41 14.28
N VAL A 118 -9.26 -3.08 14.41
CA VAL A 118 -8.08 -2.19 14.51
C VAL A 118 -7.21 -2.59 15.70
N ALA A 119 -7.82 -2.91 16.84
CA ALA A 119 -7.10 -3.36 18.04
C ALA A 119 -6.32 -4.66 17.76
N ALA A 120 -6.97 -5.66 17.17
CA ALA A 120 -6.32 -6.93 16.81
C ALA A 120 -5.17 -6.75 15.83
N ARG A 121 -5.29 -5.77 14.89
CA ARG A 121 -4.22 -5.40 13.97
C ARG A 121 -3.03 -4.80 14.70
N PHE A 122 -3.24 -3.89 15.62
CA PHE A 122 -2.17 -3.28 16.41
C PHE A 122 -1.45 -4.33 17.27
N ASP A 123 -2.17 -5.26 17.89
CA ASP A 123 -1.58 -6.37 18.64
C ASP A 123 -0.70 -7.26 17.74
N ARG A 124 -1.19 -7.60 16.55
CA ARG A 124 -0.41 -8.33 15.55
C ARG A 124 0.85 -7.54 15.14
N TYR A 125 0.75 -6.25 14.91
CA TYR A 125 1.90 -5.41 14.54
C TYR A 125 2.94 -5.33 15.65
N ARG A 126 2.52 -5.24 16.91
CA ARG A 126 3.44 -5.32 18.06
C ARG A 126 4.18 -6.66 18.10
N MET A 127 3.44 -7.75 17.93
CA MET A 127 4.00 -9.11 17.90
C MET A 127 5.00 -9.30 16.75
N THR A 128 4.75 -8.70 15.59
CA THR A 128 5.52 -8.92 14.36
C THR A 128 6.31 -7.67 13.93
N ALA A 129 6.61 -6.75 14.83
CA ALA A 129 7.27 -5.48 14.49
C ALA A 129 8.60 -5.66 13.74
N PRO A 130 9.55 -6.53 14.15
CA PRO A 130 10.78 -6.77 13.40
C PRO A 130 10.52 -7.30 11.98
N TRP A 131 9.56 -8.22 11.84
CA TRP A 131 9.17 -8.76 10.54
C TRP A 131 8.56 -7.69 9.63
N ASN A 132 7.68 -6.85 10.17
CA ASN A 132 7.11 -5.73 9.41
C ASN A 132 8.19 -4.71 8.98
N GLY A 133 9.18 -4.43 9.82
CA GLY A 133 10.34 -3.63 9.45
C GLY A 133 11.08 -4.23 8.25
N LEU A 134 11.38 -5.54 8.31
CA LEU A 134 12.09 -6.25 7.25
C LEU A 134 11.33 -6.23 5.91
N ILE A 135 10.05 -6.60 5.89
CA ILE A 135 9.28 -6.67 4.65
C ILE A 135 9.01 -5.28 4.04
N ASN A 136 8.85 -4.24 4.86
CA ASN A 136 8.70 -2.88 4.35
C ASN A 136 10.04 -2.31 3.87
N SER A 137 11.16 -2.63 4.52
CA SER A 137 12.50 -2.29 4.01
C SER A 137 12.71 -2.88 2.61
N ARG A 138 12.36 -4.15 2.42
CA ARG A 138 12.42 -4.83 1.13
C ARG A 138 11.50 -4.19 0.09
N GLN A 139 10.24 -3.92 0.45
CA GLN A 139 9.24 -3.38 -0.46
C GLN A 139 9.60 -1.98 -0.96
N PHE A 140 10.08 -1.11 -0.08
CA PHE A 140 10.33 0.30 -0.39
C PHE A 140 11.81 0.62 -0.63
N SER A 141 12.70 -0.38 -0.52
CA SER A 141 14.16 -0.20 -0.63
C SER A 141 14.70 0.87 0.33
N VAL A 142 14.20 0.90 1.56
CA VAL A 142 14.58 1.85 2.62
C VAL A 142 14.85 1.10 3.93
N ALA A 143 15.65 1.67 4.82
CA ALA A 143 15.72 1.15 6.18
C ALA A 143 14.44 1.53 6.95
N ALA A 144 13.54 0.59 7.13
CA ALA A 144 12.27 0.79 7.84
C ALA A 144 12.34 0.21 9.25
N THR A 145 11.95 1.02 10.23
CA THR A 145 11.58 0.55 11.57
C THR A 145 10.06 0.48 11.66
N TRP A 146 9.54 -0.39 12.52
CA TRP A 146 8.10 -0.53 12.68
C TRP A 146 7.69 -0.11 14.10
N PRO A 147 6.63 0.71 14.26
CA PRO A 147 6.22 1.16 15.58
C PRO A 147 5.70 -0.01 16.43
N THR A 148 5.86 0.10 17.74
CA THR A 148 5.37 -0.84 18.73
C THR A 148 4.34 -0.23 19.68
N GLU A 149 4.14 1.08 19.60
CA GLU A 149 3.16 1.83 20.39
C GLU A 149 2.05 2.32 19.47
N TYR A 150 0.81 2.11 19.90
CA TYR A 150 -0.40 2.45 19.16
C TYR A 150 -1.43 3.11 20.05
N GLN A 151 -2.24 3.99 19.47
CA GLN A 151 -3.38 4.61 20.12
C GLN A 151 -4.64 3.81 19.74
N TYR A 152 -5.10 2.96 20.66
CA TYR A 152 -6.23 2.06 20.43
C TYR A 152 -7.55 2.84 20.38
N PRO A 153 -8.50 2.48 19.48
CA PRO A 153 -9.83 3.06 19.49
C PRO A 153 -10.54 2.82 20.82
N GLY A 154 -11.07 3.89 21.43
CA GLY A 154 -11.92 3.82 22.60
C GLY A 154 -13.40 3.63 22.25
N THR A 155 -13.81 4.08 21.05
CA THR A 155 -15.13 3.83 20.48
C THR A 155 -14.99 2.84 19.34
N VAL A 156 -15.57 1.65 19.53
CA VAL A 156 -15.48 0.55 18.55
C VAL A 156 -16.86 0.10 18.09
N TYR A 157 -16.93 -0.39 16.87
CA TYR A 157 -18.15 -0.93 16.27
C TYR A 157 -17.85 -2.13 15.35
N ASP A 158 -18.89 -2.87 14.93
CA ASP A 158 -18.76 -4.09 14.12
C ASP A 158 -19.09 -3.88 12.64
N THR A 159 -20.21 -3.23 12.35
CA THR A 159 -20.73 -3.11 10.99
C THR A 159 -20.91 -1.66 10.57
N THR A 160 -21.65 -0.90 11.34
CA THR A 160 -21.93 0.53 11.10
C THR A 160 -21.87 1.31 12.38
N HIS A 161 -21.57 2.60 12.28
CA HIS A 161 -21.60 3.54 13.37
C HIS A 161 -21.97 4.93 12.85
N ALA A 162 -22.87 5.64 13.53
CA ALA A 162 -23.14 7.03 13.28
C ALA A 162 -22.35 7.88 14.29
N LEU A 163 -21.35 8.60 13.82
CA LEU A 163 -20.62 9.57 14.64
C LEU A 163 -21.33 10.92 14.56
N GLU A 164 -22.02 11.26 15.62
CA GLU A 164 -22.67 12.56 15.80
C GLU A 164 -21.78 13.46 16.66
N ILE A 165 -21.26 14.52 16.10
CA ILE A 165 -20.30 15.39 16.78
C ILE A 165 -20.41 16.84 16.32
N GLY A 166 -20.69 17.76 17.25
CA GLY A 166 -20.73 19.19 16.98
C GLY A 166 -21.64 19.62 15.82
N GLY A 167 -22.78 18.94 15.63
CA GLY A 167 -23.75 19.21 14.56
C GLY A 167 -23.43 18.55 13.21
N VAL A 168 -22.41 17.68 13.18
CA VAL A 168 -22.07 16.87 12.00
C VAL A 168 -22.38 15.41 12.29
N THR A 169 -22.97 14.72 11.32
CA THR A 169 -23.19 13.28 11.33
C THR A 169 -22.38 12.63 10.22
N LEU A 170 -21.46 11.73 10.59
CA LEU A 170 -20.72 10.87 9.68
C LEU A 170 -21.19 9.43 9.83
N GLU A 171 -21.62 8.81 8.74
CA GLU A 171 -21.96 7.39 8.71
C GLU A 171 -20.71 6.57 8.41
N LEU A 172 -20.27 5.74 9.36
CA LEU A 172 -19.15 4.83 9.25
C LEU A 172 -19.66 3.44 8.89
N THR A 173 -19.07 2.83 7.88
CA THR A 173 -19.43 1.46 7.45
C THR A 173 -18.18 0.63 7.33
N HIS A 174 -18.17 -0.50 8.03
CA HIS A 174 -17.11 -1.50 7.90
C HIS A 174 -17.20 -2.23 6.57
N ALA A 175 -16.04 -2.46 5.95
CA ALA A 175 -15.92 -3.33 4.78
C ALA A 175 -14.52 -3.95 4.75
N ARG A 176 -14.43 -5.26 4.60
CA ARG A 176 -13.15 -5.90 4.31
C ARG A 176 -12.72 -5.59 2.88
N GLY A 177 -11.47 -5.28 2.71
CA GLY A 177 -10.88 -4.99 1.40
C GLY A 177 -9.37 -5.19 1.46
N GLU A 178 -8.61 -4.11 1.43
CA GLU A 178 -7.17 -4.15 1.66
C GLU A 178 -6.84 -4.73 3.04
N THR A 179 -7.68 -4.48 4.01
CA THR A 179 -7.57 -4.97 5.37
C THR A 179 -8.91 -5.50 5.88
N ASP A 180 -8.87 -6.24 7.00
CA ASP A 180 -10.02 -6.83 7.67
C ASP A 180 -10.70 -5.90 8.68
N ASP A 181 -10.17 -4.69 8.86
CA ASP A 181 -10.63 -3.67 9.81
C ASP A 181 -11.05 -2.37 9.12
N HIS A 182 -11.18 -2.39 7.79
CA HIS A 182 -11.37 -1.18 7.01
C HIS A 182 -12.77 -0.58 7.19
N THR A 183 -12.82 0.76 7.17
CA THR A 183 -14.01 1.60 7.29
C THR A 183 -14.01 2.64 6.19
N TRP A 184 -15.14 2.86 5.53
CA TRP A 184 -15.41 4.03 4.74
C TRP A 184 -16.43 4.91 5.43
N LEU A 185 -16.35 6.25 5.21
CA LEU A 185 -17.23 7.20 5.85
C LEU A 185 -18.07 7.93 4.78
N TRP A 186 -19.31 8.15 5.11
CA TRP A 186 -20.24 8.96 4.32
C TRP A 186 -20.72 10.17 5.10
N TRP A 187 -20.62 11.36 4.49
CA TRP A 187 -21.17 12.58 5.01
C TRP A 187 -22.42 12.98 4.19
N PRO A 188 -23.64 12.57 4.61
CA PRO A 188 -24.86 12.67 3.80
C PRO A 188 -25.19 14.08 3.36
N THR A 189 -25.14 15.04 4.32
CA THR A 189 -25.54 16.43 4.08
C THR A 189 -24.63 17.18 3.12
N ARG A 190 -23.42 16.69 2.88
CA ARG A 190 -22.43 17.27 1.98
C ARG A 190 -22.12 16.39 0.77
N ARG A 191 -22.67 15.18 0.74
CA ARG A 191 -22.41 14.18 -0.32
C ARG A 191 -20.90 13.91 -0.52
N ILE A 192 -20.18 13.80 0.61
CA ILE A 192 -18.75 13.55 0.64
C ILE A 192 -18.50 12.14 1.14
N LEU A 193 -17.63 11.43 0.43
CA LEU A 193 -17.21 10.06 0.71
C LEU A 193 -15.72 10.02 1.07
N PHE A 194 -15.39 9.37 2.19
CA PHE A 194 -14.01 9.07 2.58
C PHE A 194 -13.81 7.58 2.44
N THR A 195 -12.93 7.17 1.55
CA THR A 195 -12.77 5.75 1.19
C THR A 195 -11.65 5.06 1.93
N GLY A 196 -10.76 5.82 2.61
CA GLY A 196 -9.47 5.26 3.01
C GLY A 196 -8.82 4.58 1.80
N ASP A 197 -8.21 3.43 2.00
CA ASP A 197 -7.52 2.67 0.96
C ASP A 197 -8.42 1.75 0.14
N LEU A 198 -9.75 1.82 0.31
CA LEU A 198 -10.67 1.14 -0.61
C LEU A 198 -10.70 1.79 -2.00
N PHE A 199 -10.26 3.03 -2.13
CA PHE A 199 -9.94 3.66 -3.41
C PHE A 199 -8.65 4.47 -3.29
N PHE A 200 -7.76 4.29 -4.25
CA PHE A 200 -6.60 5.12 -4.49
C PHE A 200 -6.17 5.00 -5.97
N TRP A 201 -5.26 5.84 -6.42
CA TRP A 201 -5.01 6.08 -7.85
C TRP A 201 -4.16 5.01 -8.55
N VAL A 202 -4.34 3.74 -8.19
CA VAL A 202 -3.70 2.57 -8.82
C VAL A 202 -4.62 1.36 -8.74
N ALA A 203 -4.25 0.28 -9.40
CA ALA A 203 -4.91 -1.01 -9.25
C ALA A 203 -4.96 -1.43 -7.76
N PRO A 204 -6.10 -1.98 -7.28
CA PRO A 204 -6.29 -2.35 -5.90
C PRO A 204 -5.18 -3.24 -5.35
N ASN A 205 -4.63 -2.85 -4.20
CA ASN A 205 -3.62 -3.60 -3.47
C ASN A 205 -4.25 -4.82 -2.78
N ALA A 206 -4.86 -5.70 -3.59
CA ALA A 206 -5.62 -6.86 -3.11
C ALA A 206 -4.80 -8.16 -3.11
N GLY A 207 -3.54 -8.11 -3.49
CA GLY A 207 -2.68 -9.27 -3.66
C GLY A 207 -1.42 -9.33 -2.80
N ASN A 208 -0.82 -8.25 -2.46
CA ASN A 208 0.50 -8.06 -1.84
C ASN A 208 1.21 -9.33 -1.32
N PRO A 209 2.30 -9.81 -1.95
CA PRO A 209 2.92 -11.09 -1.67
C PRO A 209 3.54 -11.21 -0.27
N GLN A 210 3.78 -10.08 0.41
CA GLN A 210 4.42 -10.03 1.73
C GLN A 210 3.44 -9.69 2.87
N LYS A 211 2.14 -9.58 2.59
CA LYS A 211 1.14 -9.18 3.58
C LYS A 211 0.13 -10.32 3.85
N VAL A 212 -0.65 -10.14 4.89
CA VAL A 212 -1.74 -11.06 5.24
C VAL A 212 -2.86 -11.02 4.20
N GLN A 213 -3.85 -11.93 4.36
CA GLN A 213 -5.00 -12.04 3.48
C GLN A 213 -5.68 -10.70 3.23
N ARG A 214 -6.10 -10.48 1.96
CA ARG A 214 -6.92 -9.37 1.48
C ARG A 214 -8.17 -9.90 0.80
N TYR A 215 -9.19 -9.08 0.62
CA TYR A 215 -10.56 -9.54 0.42
C TYR A 215 -11.16 -8.91 -0.84
N ALA A 216 -10.70 -9.34 -2.01
CA ALA A 216 -11.05 -8.73 -3.30
C ALA A 216 -12.57 -8.70 -3.57
N ALA A 217 -13.31 -9.76 -3.24
CA ALA A 217 -14.75 -9.82 -3.46
C ALA A 217 -15.54 -8.89 -2.54
N GLU A 218 -15.15 -8.83 -1.25
CA GLU A 218 -15.75 -7.89 -0.30
C GLU A 218 -15.43 -6.45 -0.63
N TRP A 219 -14.21 -6.21 -1.09
CA TRP A 219 -13.77 -4.89 -1.55
C TRP A 219 -14.63 -4.41 -2.72
N ALA A 220 -14.85 -5.26 -3.74
CA ALA A 220 -15.72 -4.92 -4.87
C ALA A 220 -17.14 -4.57 -4.43
N ARG A 221 -17.73 -5.35 -3.50
CA ARG A 221 -19.05 -5.05 -2.94
C ARG A 221 -19.09 -3.69 -2.21
N ALA A 222 -18.04 -3.37 -1.46
CA ALA A 222 -17.94 -2.09 -0.79
C ALA A 222 -17.89 -0.92 -1.78
N LEU A 223 -17.11 -1.07 -2.86
CA LEU A 223 -17.03 -0.07 -3.94
C LEU A 223 -18.39 0.16 -4.61
N ARG A 224 -19.17 -0.91 -4.88
CA ARG A 224 -20.53 -0.79 -5.41
C ARG A 224 -21.44 -0.03 -4.44
N ALA A 225 -21.41 -0.41 -3.17
CA ALA A 225 -22.20 0.27 -2.14
C ALA A 225 -21.83 1.78 -2.00
N MET A 226 -20.55 2.11 -2.14
CA MET A 226 -20.08 3.50 -2.16
C MET A 226 -20.52 4.24 -3.42
N ALA A 227 -20.48 3.59 -4.60
CA ALA A 227 -20.93 4.20 -5.86
C ALA A 227 -22.41 4.57 -5.83
N ASP A 228 -23.24 3.74 -5.18
CA ASP A 228 -24.69 3.97 -5.05
C ASP A 228 -25.04 5.16 -4.13
N ARG A 229 -24.09 5.68 -3.33
CA ARG A 229 -24.32 6.87 -2.49
C ARG A 229 -24.43 8.16 -3.31
N GLY A 230 -23.95 8.18 -4.54
CA GLY A 230 -23.98 9.35 -5.40
C GLY A 230 -23.16 10.52 -4.86
N ALA A 231 -21.98 10.23 -4.31
CA ALA A 231 -21.08 11.24 -3.76
C ALA A 231 -20.61 12.23 -4.83
N GLU A 232 -20.50 13.49 -4.46
CA GLU A 232 -19.99 14.59 -5.33
C GLU A 232 -18.49 14.80 -5.14
N LEU A 233 -17.96 14.39 -3.99
CA LEU A 233 -16.55 14.43 -3.65
C LEU A 233 -16.15 13.10 -3.00
N LEU A 234 -15.08 12.49 -3.49
CA LEU A 234 -14.43 11.33 -2.89
C LEU A 234 -13.05 11.74 -2.40
N ILE A 235 -12.77 11.44 -1.15
CA ILE A 235 -11.49 11.68 -0.48
C ILE A 235 -10.82 10.32 -0.22
N PRO A 236 -9.75 9.99 -0.96
CA PRO A 236 -9.04 8.73 -0.81
C PRO A 236 -8.01 8.75 0.32
N GLY A 237 -7.58 7.57 0.76
CA GLY A 237 -6.47 7.45 1.71
C GLY A 237 -5.12 7.91 1.14
N HIS A 238 -4.92 7.77 -0.16
CA HIS A 238 -3.71 8.22 -0.88
C HIS A 238 -4.06 8.95 -2.18
N GLY A 239 -3.23 9.92 -2.55
CA GLY A 239 -3.37 10.68 -3.78
C GLY A 239 -4.43 11.79 -3.69
N ALA A 240 -4.84 12.33 -4.83
CA ALA A 240 -5.73 13.46 -4.91
C ALA A 240 -7.22 13.09 -4.76
N PRO A 241 -8.11 13.99 -4.37
CA PRO A 241 -9.56 13.76 -4.36
C PRO A 241 -10.12 13.48 -5.76
N VAL A 242 -11.29 12.83 -5.84
CA VAL A 242 -12.08 12.73 -7.07
C VAL A 242 -13.29 13.65 -6.96
N VAL A 243 -13.43 14.57 -7.91
CA VAL A 243 -14.47 15.61 -7.90
C VAL A 243 -15.50 15.37 -8.99
N GLY A 244 -16.77 15.43 -8.60
CA GLY A 244 -17.93 15.29 -9.49
C GLY A 244 -18.57 13.91 -9.44
N ALA A 245 -19.90 13.87 -9.25
CA ALA A 245 -20.64 12.63 -9.01
C ALA A 245 -20.43 11.57 -10.10
N ALA A 246 -20.38 11.98 -11.37
CA ALA A 246 -20.14 11.06 -12.48
C ALA A 246 -18.73 10.40 -12.40
N ARG A 247 -17.71 11.19 -12.08
CA ARG A 247 -16.34 10.70 -11.95
C ARG A 247 -16.18 9.77 -10.73
N VAL A 248 -16.78 10.15 -9.61
CA VAL A 248 -16.78 9.30 -8.40
C VAL A 248 -17.45 7.96 -8.68
N HIS A 249 -18.64 7.98 -9.27
CA HIS A 249 -19.36 6.77 -9.66
C HIS A 249 -18.52 5.90 -10.63
N GLN A 250 -17.93 6.52 -11.65
CA GLN A 250 -17.10 5.84 -12.63
C GLN A 250 -15.89 5.18 -11.96
N ALA A 251 -15.12 5.95 -11.17
CA ALA A 251 -13.90 5.44 -10.52
C ALA A 251 -14.19 4.23 -9.60
N LEU A 252 -15.24 4.33 -8.78
CA LEU A 252 -15.66 3.25 -7.89
C LEU A 252 -16.18 2.04 -8.68
N SER A 253 -16.99 2.26 -9.72
CA SER A 253 -17.57 1.18 -10.53
C SER A 253 -16.54 0.46 -11.37
N ASP A 254 -15.59 1.17 -11.99
CA ASP A 254 -14.50 0.58 -12.75
C ASP A 254 -13.58 -0.24 -11.84
N THR A 255 -13.25 0.27 -10.64
CA THR A 255 -12.44 -0.44 -9.66
C THR A 255 -13.15 -1.70 -9.14
N ALA A 256 -14.46 -1.63 -8.90
CA ALA A 256 -15.25 -2.80 -8.53
C ALA A 256 -15.24 -3.86 -9.65
N LEU A 257 -15.49 -3.46 -10.89
CA LEU A 257 -15.48 -4.35 -12.05
C LEU A 257 -14.12 -5.04 -12.25
N TRP A 258 -13.03 -4.30 -12.04
CA TRP A 258 -11.68 -4.85 -12.11
C TRP A 258 -11.48 -5.99 -11.10
N LEU A 259 -11.88 -5.80 -9.84
CA LEU A 259 -11.82 -6.81 -8.80
C LEU A 259 -12.79 -7.98 -9.05
N GLU A 260 -14.04 -7.67 -9.40
CA GLU A 260 -15.08 -8.67 -9.72
C GLU A 260 -14.63 -9.61 -10.84
N THR A 261 -14.02 -9.07 -11.89
CA THR A 261 -13.49 -9.86 -12.99
C THR A 261 -12.42 -10.83 -12.51
N LEU A 262 -11.42 -10.36 -11.77
CA LEU A 262 -10.35 -11.23 -11.26
C LEU A 262 -10.91 -12.31 -10.31
N VAL A 263 -11.87 -11.96 -9.45
CA VAL A 263 -12.52 -12.93 -8.55
C VAL A 263 -13.29 -14.00 -9.35
N ASN A 264 -14.19 -13.57 -10.22
CA ASN A 264 -15.07 -14.47 -10.95
C ASN A 264 -14.29 -15.40 -11.89
N GLU A 265 -13.33 -14.85 -12.64
CA GLU A 265 -12.52 -15.62 -13.58
C GLU A 265 -11.60 -16.60 -12.84
N THR A 266 -11.00 -16.20 -11.71
CA THR A 266 -10.18 -17.11 -10.89
C THR A 266 -11.03 -18.23 -10.32
N VAL A 267 -12.16 -17.91 -9.66
CA VAL A 267 -13.03 -18.93 -9.03
C VAL A 267 -13.64 -19.87 -10.07
N THR A 268 -14.02 -19.36 -11.24
CA THR A 268 -14.53 -20.21 -12.33
C THR A 268 -13.51 -21.27 -12.75
N ARG A 269 -12.25 -20.88 -12.90
CA ARG A 269 -11.17 -21.81 -13.27
C ARG A 269 -10.79 -22.75 -12.13
N MET A 270 -10.80 -22.28 -10.89
CA MET A 270 -10.65 -23.14 -9.72
C MET A 270 -11.71 -24.24 -9.69
N ASN A 271 -12.97 -23.88 -9.94
CA ASN A 271 -14.10 -24.83 -10.01
C ASN A 271 -13.99 -25.79 -11.18
N ALA A 272 -13.32 -25.41 -12.25
CA ALA A 272 -13.00 -26.28 -13.39
C ALA A 272 -11.78 -27.18 -13.14
N GLY A 273 -11.09 -27.02 -11.99
CA GLY A 273 -9.94 -27.84 -11.60
C GLY A 273 -8.59 -27.45 -12.22
N LEU A 274 -8.46 -26.23 -12.74
CA LEU A 274 -7.19 -25.74 -13.29
C LEU A 274 -6.17 -25.54 -12.18
N ALA A 275 -4.89 -25.78 -12.48
CA ALA A 275 -3.79 -25.47 -11.60
C ALA A 275 -3.58 -23.95 -11.49
N LEU A 276 -2.99 -23.49 -10.38
CA LEU A 276 -2.77 -22.05 -10.16
C LEU A 276 -1.94 -21.40 -11.26
N GLU A 277 -0.94 -22.10 -11.80
CA GLU A 277 -0.08 -21.56 -12.87
C GLU A 277 -0.85 -21.28 -14.16
N ASP A 278 -1.80 -22.17 -14.52
CA ASP A 278 -2.68 -21.99 -15.70
C ASP A 278 -3.61 -20.78 -15.47
N ILE A 279 -4.20 -20.68 -14.28
CA ILE A 279 -5.05 -19.56 -13.90
C ILE A 279 -4.30 -18.23 -14.00
N LEU A 280 -3.07 -18.17 -13.53
CA LEU A 280 -2.21 -16.98 -13.62
C LEU A 280 -1.88 -16.60 -15.08
N ALA A 281 -1.74 -17.59 -15.95
CA ALA A 281 -1.48 -17.36 -17.37
C ALA A 281 -2.72 -16.80 -18.09
N GLU A 282 -3.91 -17.31 -17.77
CA GLU A 282 -5.16 -17.01 -18.48
C GLU A 282 -5.91 -15.79 -17.96
N VAL A 283 -6.03 -15.64 -16.62
CA VAL A 283 -6.86 -14.59 -16.01
C VAL A 283 -6.21 -13.22 -16.15
N LYS A 284 -6.95 -12.28 -16.70
CA LYS A 284 -6.54 -10.90 -16.89
C LYS A 284 -7.65 -9.94 -16.45
N PRO A 285 -7.32 -8.72 -16.01
CA PRO A 285 -8.33 -7.69 -15.79
C PRO A 285 -8.99 -7.27 -17.11
N PRO A 286 -10.17 -6.60 -17.06
CA PRO A 286 -10.86 -6.13 -18.25
C PRO A 286 -9.98 -5.21 -19.11
N ALA A 287 -9.77 -5.56 -20.38
CA ALA A 287 -8.87 -4.81 -21.27
C ALA A 287 -9.26 -3.33 -21.44
N HIS A 288 -10.57 -3.02 -21.46
CA HIS A 288 -11.06 -1.64 -21.57
C HIS A 288 -10.78 -0.75 -20.34
N LEU A 289 -10.35 -1.35 -19.23
CA LEU A 289 -9.94 -0.62 -18.03
C LEU A 289 -8.42 -0.39 -17.95
N SER A 290 -7.64 -0.98 -18.87
CA SER A 290 -6.16 -0.91 -18.83
C SER A 290 -5.60 0.51 -18.94
N GLU A 291 -6.34 1.44 -19.55
CA GLU A 291 -5.93 2.84 -19.71
C GLU A 291 -6.44 3.78 -18.61
N ARG A 292 -7.22 3.24 -17.65
CA ARG A 292 -7.70 4.06 -16.54
C ARG A 292 -6.54 4.51 -15.65
N PRO A 293 -6.37 5.84 -15.40
CA PRO A 293 -5.24 6.34 -14.60
C PRO A 293 -5.24 5.80 -13.16
N TYR A 294 -6.42 5.43 -12.64
CA TYR A 294 -6.60 4.87 -11.30
C TYR A 294 -6.61 3.34 -11.25
N LEU A 295 -6.24 2.63 -12.34
CA LEU A 295 -6.18 1.15 -12.37
C LEU A 295 -4.86 0.60 -12.92
N GLN A 296 -3.82 1.45 -12.95
CA GLN A 296 -2.48 1.01 -13.39
C GLN A 296 -1.84 0.11 -12.34
N ALA A 297 -1.28 -1.02 -12.77
CA ALA A 297 -0.65 -2.03 -11.90
C ALA A 297 0.78 -1.61 -11.50
N VAL A 298 0.93 -0.41 -10.96
CA VAL A 298 2.24 0.18 -10.59
C VAL A 298 2.61 -0.04 -9.12
N TYR A 299 1.70 -0.59 -8.31
CA TYR A 299 1.91 -0.92 -6.91
C TYR A 299 1.76 -2.41 -6.65
N ASP A 300 0.60 -2.99 -6.93
CA ASP A 300 0.30 -4.42 -6.91
C ASP A 300 0.04 -4.92 -8.33
N GLU A 301 -0.01 -6.22 -8.53
CA GLU A 301 -0.20 -6.86 -9.84
C GLU A 301 -1.40 -7.81 -9.84
N PRO A 302 -2.12 -7.95 -10.97
CA PRO A 302 -3.21 -8.91 -11.10
C PRO A 302 -2.81 -10.32 -10.66
N ALA A 303 -1.59 -10.76 -10.98
CA ALA A 303 -1.08 -12.08 -10.59
C ALA A 303 -1.06 -12.30 -9.07
N TYR A 304 -0.75 -11.26 -8.29
CA TYR A 304 -0.75 -11.35 -6.82
C TYR A 304 -2.18 -11.37 -6.27
N VAL A 305 -3.08 -10.62 -6.88
CA VAL A 305 -4.52 -10.64 -6.54
C VAL A 305 -5.10 -12.03 -6.79
N ILE A 306 -4.81 -12.66 -7.94
CA ILE A 306 -5.22 -14.02 -8.28
C ILE A 306 -4.69 -15.02 -7.25
N ARG A 307 -3.40 -14.96 -6.88
CA ARG A 307 -2.83 -15.82 -5.83
C ARG A 307 -3.51 -15.62 -4.48
N ASN A 308 -3.91 -14.41 -4.17
CA ASN A 308 -4.60 -14.10 -2.92
C ASN A 308 -6.04 -14.61 -2.90
N ILE A 309 -6.74 -14.57 -4.05
CA ILE A 309 -8.06 -15.17 -4.25
C ILE A 309 -7.96 -16.70 -4.14
N TRP A 310 -6.97 -17.30 -4.82
CA TRP A 310 -6.69 -18.74 -4.69
C TRP A 310 -6.51 -19.14 -3.23
N ARG A 311 -5.63 -18.45 -2.49
CA ARG A 311 -5.37 -18.72 -1.08
C ARG A 311 -6.61 -18.58 -0.20
N LEU A 312 -7.47 -17.59 -0.49
CA LEU A 312 -8.69 -17.34 0.29
C LEU A 312 -9.68 -18.50 0.18
N TYR A 313 -9.89 -19.02 -1.04
CA TYR A 313 -10.92 -20.02 -1.31
C TYR A 313 -10.38 -21.45 -1.39
N GLY A 314 -9.11 -21.65 -1.76
CA GLY A 314 -8.49 -22.96 -1.99
C GLY A 314 -7.34 -23.33 -1.05
N GLY A 315 -6.89 -22.41 -0.21
CA GLY A 315 -5.71 -22.62 0.64
C GLY A 315 -4.39 -22.24 -0.07
N TRP A 316 -3.25 -22.55 0.54
CA TRP A 316 -1.94 -22.12 0.07
C TRP A 316 -1.30 -23.02 -1.00
N TRP A 317 -1.74 -24.28 -1.11
CA TRP A 317 -1.15 -25.24 -2.05
C TRP A 317 -1.55 -24.92 -3.49
N ASP A 318 -0.58 -24.86 -4.38
CA ASP A 318 -0.74 -24.46 -5.78
C ASP A 318 -1.20 -25.56 -6.74
N GLY A 319 -1.43 -26.77 -6.23
CA GLY A 319 -1.85 -27.93 -7.02
C GLY A 319 -0.70 -28.83 -7.48
N GLN A 320 0.56 -28.43 -7.30
CA GLN A 320 1.73 -29.23 -7.68
C GLN A 320 2.11 -30.18 -6.53
N PRO A 321 2.07 -31.54 -6.73
CA PRO A 321 2.34 -32.47 -5.65
C PRO A 321 3.72 -32.32 -5.00
N ALA A 322 4.74 -31.99 -5.79
CA ALA A 322 6.10 -31.76 -5.29
C ALA A 322 6.19 -30.55 -4.32
N HIS A 323 5.36 -29.54 -4.50
CA HIS A 323 5.33 -28.35 -3.65
C HIS A 323 4.61 -28.57 -2.31
N LEU A 324 3.89 -29.69 -2.11
CA LEU A 324 3.26 -30.01 -0.84
C LEU A 324 4.30 -30.34 0.25
N LYS A 325 5.33 -31.09 -0.12
CA LYS A 325 6.51 -31.42 0.71
C LYS A 325 7.77 -31.30 -0.14
N PRO A 326 8.22 -30.08 -0.45
CA PRO A 326 9.30 -29.86 -1.39
C PRO A 326 10.63 -30.35 -0.83
N ALA A 327 11.51 -30.81 -1.73
CA ALA A 327 12.93 -30.93 -1.42
C ALA A 327 13.51 -29.55 -1.12
N ARG A 328 14.67 -29.50 -0.44
CA ARG A 328 15.35 -28.22 -0.23
C ARG A 328 15.87 -27.67 -1.55
N GLU A 329 15.78 -26.38 -1.76
CA GLU A 329 16.29 -25.71 -2.97
C GLU A 329 17.78 -26.05 -3.25
N ALA A 330 18.58 -26.21 -2.19
CA ALA A 330 19.97 -26.62 -2.32
C ALA A 330 20.12 -28.04 -2.91
N GLU A 331 19.27 -28.98 -2.55
CA GLU A 331 19.25 -30.35 -3.09
C GLU A 331 18.86 -30.36 -4.55
N ILE A 332 17.81 -29.60 -4.90
CA ILE A 332 17.37 -29.41 -6.30
C ILE A 332 18.51 -28.78 -7.12
N GLY A 333 19.19 -27.77 -6.56
CA GLY A 333 20.32 -27.12 -7.22
C GLY A 333 21.49 -28.02 -7.49
N LEU A 334 21.84 -28.95 -6.56
CA LEU A 334 22.89 -29.94 -6.75
C LEU A 334 22.54 -30.96 -7.86
N GLU A 335 21.30 -31.44 -7.91
CA GLU A 335 20.84 -32.36 -8.95
C GLU A 335 20.80 -31.66 -10.34
N VAL A 336 20.32 -30.44 -10.41
CA VAL A 336 20.34 -29.66 -11.65
C VAL A 336 21.77 -29.42 -12.12
N ALA A 337 22.69 -29.09 -11.21
CA ALA A 337 24.10 -28.93 -11.54
C ALA A 337 24.74 -30.24 -12.04
N ALA A 338 24.42 -31.38 -11.41
CA ALA A 338 24.92 -32.68 -11.85
C ALA A 338 24.46 -33.03 -13.27
N LEU A 339 23.16 -32.79 -13.58
CA LEU A 339 22.60 -33.02 -14.91
C LEU A 339 23.18 -32.05 -15.97
N ALA A 340 23.54 -30.84 -15.59
CA ALA A 340 24.08 -29.83 -16.49
C ALA A 340 25.59 -29.90 -16.71
N GLY A 341 26.30 -30.74 -15.95
CA GLY A 341 27.79 -30.84 -16.00
C GLY A 341 28.52 -29.88 -15.05
N GLY A 342 27.83 -29.37 -14.04
CA GLY A 342 28.40 -28.52 -12.97
C GLY A 342 27.66 -27.19 -12.77
N ILE A 343 27.95 -26.56 -11.63
CA ILE A 343 27.36 -25.26 -11.25
C ILE A 343 27.66 -24.20 -12.29
N ASP A 344 28.88 -24.14 -12.82
CA ASP A 344 29.30 -23.14 -13.81
C ASP A 344 28.50 -23.24 -15.13
N ALA A 345 28.13 -24.47 -15.52
CA ALA A 345 27.28 -24.68 -16.69
C ALA A 345 25.86 -24.13 -16.49
N VAL A 346 25.29 -24.29 -15.28
CA VAL A 346 23.99 -23.71 -14.92
C VAL A 346 24.06 -22.19 -14.88
N VAL A 347 25.12 -21.61 -14.30
CA VAL A 347 25.35 -20.15 -14.29
C VAL A 347 25.43 -19.60 -15.72
N ALA A 348 26.22 -20.25 -16.60
CA ALA A 348 26.34 -19.86 -17.99
C ALA A 348 24.97 -19.91 -18.71
N ARG A 349 24.18 -20.96 -18.49
CA ARG A 349 22.84 -21.09 -19.06
C ARG A 349 21.88 -20.02 -18.52
N ALA A 350 21.91 -19.73 -17.22
CA ALA A 350 21.09 -18.69 -16.62
C ALA A 350 21.40 -17.31 -17.22
N ARG A 351 22.70 -16.97 -17.40
CA ARG A 351 23.11 -15.74 -18.07
C ARG A 351 22.65 -15.69 -19.55
N ALA A 352 22.75 -16.80 -20.28
CA ALA A 352 22.25 -16.88 -21.66
C ALA A 352 20.74 -16.65 -21.73
N LEU A 353 19.96 -17.28 -20.84
CA LEU A 353 18.51 -17.05 -20.77
C LEU A 353 18.16 -15.60 -20.41
N ALA A 354 18.93 -14.97 -19.54
CA ALA A 354 18.73 -13.56 -19.22
C ALA A 354 19.00 -12.67 -20.44
N ALA A 355 20.06 -12.96 -21.21
CA ALA A 355 20.35 -12.26 -22.45
C ALA A 355 19.29 -12.47 -23.55
N GLU A 356 18.61 -13.64 -23.53
CA GLU A 356 17.45 -13.94 -24.38
C GLU A 356 16.16 -13.25 -23.91
N GLY A 357 16.18 -12.44 -22.83
CA GLY A 357 14.99 -11.83 -22.20
C GLY A 357 14.14 -12.78 -21.37
N ARG A 358 14.55 -14.05 -21.18
CA ARG A 358 13.82 -15.07 -20.42
C ARG A 358 14.16 -15.01 -18.93
N LEU A 359 13.98 -13.82 -18.33
CA LEU A 359 14.43 -13.49 -16.97
C LEU A 359 13.79 -14.37 -15.89
N ALA A 360 12.51 -14.73 -16.03
CA ALA A 360 11.82 -15.58 -15.07
C ALA A 360 12.47 -16.96 -14.99
N LEU A 361 12.77 -17.58 -16.14
CA LEU A 361 13.43 -18.88 -16.20
C LEU A 361 14.88 -18.81 -15.72
N ALA A 362 15.60 -17.74 -16.09
CA ALA A 362 16.95 -17.49 -15.60
C ALA A 362 17.00 -17.42 -14.06
N SER A 363 15.98 -16.81 -13.43
CA SER A 363 15.90 -16.71 -11.97
C SER A 363 15.76 -18.07 -11.29
N HIS A 364 14.96 -18.99 -11.82
CA HIS A 364 14.84 -20.33 -11.25
C HIS A 364 16.18 -21.06 -11.23
N LEU A 365 16.89 -21.04 -12.38
CA LEU A 365 18.18 -21.73 -12.47
C LEU A 365 19.20 -21.13 -11.51
N ILE A 366 19.31 -19.81 -11.46
CA ILE A 366 20.32 -19.15 -10.63
C ILE A 366 19.99 -19.26 -9.13
N ASP A 367 18.70 -19.28 -8.73
CA ASP A 367 18.30 -19.45 -7.35
C ASP A 367 18.65 -20.86 -6.83
N TRP A 368 18.41 -21.91 -7.62
CA TRP A 368 18.76 -23.26 -7.25
C TRP A 368 20.28 -23.40 -7.00
N VAL A 369 21.12 -22.89 -7.90
CA VAL A 369 22.57 -22.97 -7.69
C VAL A 369 23.10 -22.00 -6.63
N ALA A 370 22.41 -20.89 -6.38
CA ALA A 370 22.73 -20.00 -5.27
C ALA A 370 22.43 -20.65 -3.90
N ALA A 371 21.38 -21.48 -3.83
CA ALA A 371 21.11 -22.30 -2.65
C ALA A 371 22.12 -23.42 -2.48
N ALA A 372 22.56 -24.06 -3.57
CA ALA A 372 23.57 -25.15 -3.56
C ALA A 372 24.98 -24.66 -3.26
N ALA A 373 25.34 -23.45 -3.71
CA ALA A 373 26.66 -22.84 -3.52
C ALA A 373 26.56 -21.43 -2.91
N PRO A 374 26.10 -21.29 -1.64
CA PRO A 374 25.73 -20.01 -1.02
C PRO A 374 26.88 -19.02 -0.81
N ASN A 375 28.13 -19.50 -0.98
CA ASN A 375 29.34 -18.68 -0.84
C ASN A 375 30.07 -18.45 -2.17
N SER A 376 29.51 -18.93 -3.30
CA SER A 376 30.11 -18.74 -4.62
C SER A 376 29.90 -17.31 -5.11
N TRP A 377 30.98 -16.54 -5.19
CA TRP A 377 30.92 -15.18 -5.71
C TRP A 377 30.40 -15.14 -7.15
N ALA A 378 30.81 -16.10 -8.00
CA ALA A 378 30.38 -16.13 -9.41
C ALA A 378 28.89 -16.38 -9.58
N VAL A 379 28.30 -17.23 -8.74
CA VAL A 379 26.86 -17.49 -8.69
C VAL A 379 26.11 -16.23 -8.24
N HIS A 380 26.56 -15.60 -7.16
CA HIS A 380 25.93 -14.39 -6.65
C HIS A 380 26.12 -13.18 -7.56
N ASP A 381 27.24 -13.11 -8.29
CA ASP A 381 27.48 -12.11 -9.30
C ASP A 381 26.44 -12.20 -10.44
N ALA A 382 26.21 -13.41 -10.96
CA ALA A 382 25.18 -13.66 -11.97
C ALA A 382 23.76 -13.40 -11.44
N ARG A 383 23.48 -13.82 -10.19
CA ARG A 383 22.18 -13.63 -9.57
C ARG A 383 21.85 -12.15 -9.35
N ALA A 384 22.85 -11.35 -8.97
CA ALA A 384 22.68 -9.91 -8.83
C ALA A 384 22.26 -9.25 -10.15
N ASP A 385 22.91 -9.59 -11.27
CA ASP A 385 22.58 -9.05 -12.59
C ASP A 385 21.19 -9.46 -13.05
N ILE A 386 20.83 -10.75 -12.89
CA ILE A 386 19.52 -11.28 -13.31
C ILE A 386 18.39 -10.58 -12.54
N TYR A 387 18.52 -10.45 -11.22
CA TYR A 387 17.48 -9.80 -10.42
C TYR A 387 17.44 -8.28 -10.59
N LEU A 388 18.57 -7.65 -10.89
CA LEU A 388 18.58 -6.23 -11.27
C LEU A 388 17.81 -6.00 -12.58
N ALA A 389 18.02 -6.86 -13.59
CA ALA A 389 17.27 -6.82 -14.84
C ALA A 389 15.78 -7.05 -14.61
N ARG A 390 15.39 -8.03 -13.76
CA ARG A 390 13.99 -8.24 -13.40
C ARG A 390 13.36 -7.03 -12.71
N ALA A 391 14.11 -6.38 -11.82
CA ALA A 391 13.62 -5.17 -11.14
C ALA A 391 13.40 -4.01 -12.13
N GLN A 392 14.27 -3.87 -13.12
CA GLN A 392 14.16 -2.84 -14.16
C GLN A 392 13.00 -3.08 -15.12
N ASP A 393 12.72 -4.35 -15.44
CA ASP A 393 11.62 -4.79 -16.31
C ASP A 393 10.24 -4.74 -15.61
N SER A 394 10.17 -4.52 -14.31
CA SER A 394 8.94 -4.55 -13.53
C SER A 394 8.39 -3.14 -13.29
N GLU A 395 7.08 -2.95 -13.52
CA GLU A 395 6.39 -1.70 -13.24
C GLU A 395 5.94 -1.59 -11.77
N ALA A 396 5.46 -2.68 -11.19
CA ALA A 396 4.90 -2.69 -9.85
C ALA A 396 5.96 -2.47 -8.75
N LEU A 397 5.69 -1.57 -7.84
CA LEU A 397 6.59 -1.21 -6.73
C LEU A 397 7.01 -2.43 -5.90
N MET A 398 6.05 -3.33 -5.61
CA MET A 398 6.31 -4.51 -4.80
C MET A 398 7.27 -5.47 -5.48
N THR A 399 7.06 -5.74 -6.76
CA THR A 399 7.91 -6.60 -7.56
C THR A 399 9.32 -6.03 -7.66
N ARG A 400 9.43 -4.74 -8.00
CA ARG A 400 10.72 -4.05 -8.03
C ARG A 400 11.46 -4.10 -6.71
N GLY A 401 10.76 -3.84 -5.60
CA GLY A 401 11.35 -3.86 -4.27
C GLY A 401 11.93 -5.22 -3.91
N ILE A 402 11.16 -6.29 -4.13
CA ILE A 402 11.58 -7.67 -3.85
C ILE A 402 12.78 -8.07 -4.72
N PHE A 403 12.73 -7.79 -6.03
CA PHE A 403 13.82 -8.14 -6.94
C PHE A 403 15.07 -7.28 -6.70
N SER A 404 14.91 -5.99 -6.40
CA SER A 404 16.04 -5.12 -6.04
C SER A 404 16.75 -5.61 -4.78
N GLU A 405 15.99 -6.07 -3.77
CA GLU A 405 16.58 -6.62 -2.56
C GLU A 405 17.32 -7.93 -2.83
N ALA A 406 16.75 -8.82 -3.65
CA ALA A 406 17.44 -10.06 -4.06
C ALA A 406 18.73 -9.76 -4.83
N ALA A 407 18.74 -8.75 -5.69
CA ALA A 407 19.94 -8.27 -6.39
C ALA A 407 20.97 -7.72 -5.39
N ARG A 408 20.54 -6.88 -4.44
CA ARG A 408 21.40 -6.27 -3.42
C ARG A 408 22.06 -7.31 -2.52
N GLU A 409 21.29 -8.27 -2.00
CA GLU A 409 21.81 -9.36 -1.18
C GLU A 409 22.89 -10.17 -1.91
N SER A 410 22.65 -10.44 -3.19
CA SER A 410 23.63 -11.17 -4.02
C SER A 410 24.85 -10.32 -4.37
N ALA A 411 24.68 -9.02 -4.63
CA ALA A 411 25.79 -8.10 -4.88
C ALA A 411 26.74 -8.03 -3.67
N ILE A 412 26.18 -7.99 -2.45
CA ILE A 412 26.98 -8.05 -1.21
C ILE A 412 27.82 -9.34 -1.14
N LYS A 413 27.19 -10.50 -1.38
CA LYS A 413 27.87 -11.80 -1.35
C LYS A 413 28.91 -11.95 -2.47
N ALA A 414 28.72 -11.24 -3.59
CA ALA A 414 29.67 -11.15 -4.68
C ALA A 414 30.79 -10.12 -4.44
N GLY A 415 30.82 -9.44 -3.28
CA GLY A 415 31.82 -8.41 -2.99
C GLY A 415 31.68 -7.13 -3.84
N ARG A 416 30.51 -6.91 -4.43
CA ARG A 416 30.22 -5.69 -5.21
C ARG A 416 29.92 -4.50 -4.31
N PRO A 417 30.29 -3.26 -4.70
CA PRO A 417 29.79 -2.07 -4.06
C PRO A 417 28.26 -2.01 -4.15
N VAL A 418 27.59 -1.80 -3.04
CA VAL A 418 26.13 -1.59 -3.02
C VAL A 418 25.81 -0.22 -2.46
N THR A 419 24.93 0.50 -3.13
CA THR A 419 24.29 1.71 -2.55
C THR A 419 23.38 1.28 -1.42
N GLN A 420 23.46 1.97 -0.29
CA GLN A 420 22.55 1.72 0.83
C GLN A 420 21.10 1.96 0.40
N PRO A 421 20.12 1.18 0.93
CA PRO A 421 18.71 1.44 0.70
C PRO A 421 18.38 2.91 1.01
N GLY A 422 17.71 3.59 0.07
CA GLY A 422 17.32 5.00 0.23
C GLY A 422 18.26 6.03 -0.39
N ALA A 423 19.43 5.66 -0.89
CA ALA A 423 20.26 6.58 -1.67
C ALA A 423 19.62 6.80 -3.06
N GLY A 424 18.93 7.93 -3.26
CA GLY A 424 18.31 8.30 -4.53
C GLY A 424 16.79 8.13 -4.62
N GLN A 425 16.13 7.62 -3.59
CA GLN A 425 14.67 7.69 -3.46
C GLN A 425 14.25 8.81 -2.50
N PRO A 426 13.07 9.44 -2.66
CA PRO A 426 12.57 10.38 -1.68
C PRO A 426 12.50 9.67 -0.33
N SER A 427 13.38 10.06 0.59
CA SER A 427 13.48 9.44 1.90
C SER A 427 12.14 9.63 2.63
N MET A 428 11.68 8.63 3.37
CA MET A 428 10.68 8.81 4.44
C MET A 428 11.25 9.62 5.61
N LYS A 429 12.47 10.16 5.48
CA LYS A 429 13.03 11.13 6.41
C LYS A 429 12.45 12.51 6.10
N PRO A 430 12.12 13.32 7.12
CA PRO A 430 11.69 14.69 6.90
C PRO A 430 12.74 15.43 6.07
N ALA A 431 12.29 16.23 5.10
CA ALA A 431 13.18 17.13 4.37
C ALA A 431 13.89 18.04 5.40
N PRO A 432 15.19 18.32 5.23
CA PRO A 432 15.85 19.32 6.07
C PRO A 432 15.10 20.66 5.94
N PRO A 433 15.04 21.47 7.01
CA PRO A 433 14.40 22.78 6.96
C PRO A 433 14.97 23.60 5.80
N GLY A 434 14.09 24.22 5.02
CA GLY A 434 14.47 25.02 3.87
C GLY A 434 15.37 26.21 4.27
N ASP A 435 16.21 26.68 3.35
CA ASP A 435 17.18 27.77 3.59
C ASP A 435 16.56 29.09 4.11
N SER A 436 15.22 29.25 4.05
CA SER A 436 14.50 30.35 4.70
C SER A 436 14.45 30.25 6.23
N GLU A 437 14.50 29.04 6.80
CA GLU A 437 14.49 28.86 8.27
C GLU A 437 15.90 28.97 8.88
N ARG A 438 16.95 28.69 8.10
CA ARG A 438 18.34 28.88 8.54
C ARG A 438 18.72 30.34 8.72
N ARG A 439 18.11 31.27 7.98
CA ARG A 439 18.37 32.71 8.08
C ARG A 439 17.72 33.36 9.30
N GLN A 440 16.75 32.73 9.96
CA GLN A 440 16.15 33.23 11.21
C GLN A 440 16.86 32.76 12.47
N ALA A 441 17.66 31.70 12.41
CA ALA A 441 18.42 31.19 13.56
C ALA A 441 19.79 31.87 13.75
N ASP A 442 20.37 32.45 12.71
CA ASP A 442 21.69 33.13 12.74
C ASP A 442 21.61 34.67 12.97
N GLY A 443 20.42 35.18 13.27
CA GLY A 443 20.15 36.60 13.52
C GLY A 443 20.02 36.93 15.00
N ARG A 444 21.02 36.56 15.83
CA ARG A 444 21.28 37.21 17.14
C ARG A 444 22.76 37.41 17.34
#